data_60764ce4910f655023bb08c565277d84
#
_entry.id   60764ce4910f655023bb08c565277d84
#
_cell.length_a   1.000
_cell.length_b   1.000
_cell.length_c   1.000
_cell.angle_alpha   90.00
_cell.angle_beta   90.00
_cell.angle_gamma   90.00
#
_symmetry.space_group_name_H-M   'P 1'
#
loop_
_entity.id
_entity.type
_entity.pdbx_description
1 polymer ?
#
loop_
_entity_poly.entity_id
_entity_poly.type
_entity_poly.pdbx_seq_one_letter_code
_entity_poly.pdbx_strand_id
1 'polypeptide(L)'
;MMINRRMFLAGSASTAVLAALAACASSSNSDGGSENLKQAVNVVARDKVKDGGELKFALSDPIANWNNSTVDGNGVDLKNIYNFVSPGFFEYDDKGEAKPNPNFVTKVEDVTKDGKTTVTMVLNPKAKWNSGRQISPDDFIATIKCTQDQNYLWASTDGYDQIEKVEKVDDTTVKFYFKSAFPDWTSIISGTLPKEQVASAEVFNNGMAKTYNNDWYAGPFKIESYNEAQQVVTLVPNEKWWGDKPLLDKVTFRVLDSAAEATSFSNKEIDVLDYIISANTYKQAQQRTDAEVRQNFGLQWRHFTLNASSGVL
;
A
#
# COMPACT_ATOMS: atom_id res chain seq x y z
N MET A 1 -29.12 2.87 -38.06
CA MET A 1 -28.81 1.44 -37.94
C MET A 1 -27.91 1.27 -36.73
N MET A 2 -28.47 0.87 -35.58
CA MET A 2 -27.69 0.77 -34.33
C MET A 2 -26.95 -0.56 -34.32
N ILE A 3 -25.61 -0.52 -34.29
CA ILE A 3 -24.78 -1.71 -34.22
C ILE A 3 -24.69 -2.12 -32.73
N ASN A 4 -25.19 -3.28 -32.43
CA ASN A 4 -25.29 -3.81 -31.05
C ASN A 4 -23.91 -4.32 -30.62
N ARG A 5 -23.39 -3.78 -29.49
CA ARG A 5 -22.08 -4.10 -28.91
C ARG A 5 -21.83 -5.59 -28.66
N ARG A 6 -22.87 -6.37 -28.57
CA ARG A 6 -22.77 -7.84 -28.35
C ARG A 6 -22.36 -8.64 -29.60
N MET A 7 -22.41 -8.07 -30.80
CA MET A 7 -21.99 -8.75 -32.04
C MET A 7 -20.47 -8.67 -32.31
N PHE A 8 -19.72 -7.85 -31.57
CA PHE A 8 -18.27 -7.74 -31.80
C PHE A 8 -17.43 -8.84 -31.13
N LEU A 9 -18.02 -9.61 -30.22
CA LEU A 9 -17.33 -10.69 -29.50
C LEU A 9 -17.61 -12.08 -30.03
N ALA A 10 -18.43 -12.25 -31.06
CA ALA A 10 -18.81 -13.55 -31.63
C ALA A 10 -18.36 -13.77 -33.09
N GLY A 11 -17.52 -12.90 -33.63
CA GLY A 11 -17.01 -13.01 -35.00
C GLY A 11 -15.54 -13.35 -35.03
N SER A 12 -15.21 -14.61 -35.24
CA SER A 12 -13.98 -15.18 -35.82
C SER A 12 -12.75 -14.24 -35.78
N ALA A 13 -11.92 -14.37 -34.75
CA ALA A 13 -10.53 -13.91 -34.78
C ALA A 13 -9.85 -14.63 -35.97
N SER A 14 -9.76 -13.97 -37.09
CA SER A 14 -8.95 -14.44 -38.20
C SER A 14 -7.49 -14.46 -37.75
N THR A 15 -6.85 -15.61 -37.92
CA THR A 15 -5.42 -15.86 -37.65
C THR A 15 -4.46 -14.83 -38.30
N ALA A 16 -4.94 -14.01 -39.23
CA ALA A 16 -4.20 -12.94 -39.86
C ALA A 16 -3.88 -11.72 -38.95
N VAL A 17 -4.69 -11.42 -37.90
CA VAL A 17 -4.44 -10.30 -36.99
C VAL A 17 -3.36 -10.66 -35.96
N LEU A 18 -3.27 -11.93 -35.56
CA LEU A 18 -2.19 -12.41 -34.69
C LEU A 18 -0.84 -12.44 -35.41
N ALA A 19 -0.82 -12.74 -36.73
CA ALA A 19 0.40 -12.69 -37.53
C ALA A 19 0.92 -11.26 -37.76
N ALA A 20 0.03 -10.24 -37.83
CA ALA A 20 0.43 -8.85 -37.98
C ALA A 20 1.03 -8.25 -36.69
N LEU A 21 0.57 -8.70 -35.50
CA LEU A 21 1.18 -8.32 -34.21
C LEU A 21 2.54 -9.00 -33.99
N ALA A 22 2.71 -10.24 -34.49
CA ALA A 22 4.00 -10.92 -34.44
C ALA A 22 5.02 -10.33 -35.43
N ALA A 23 4.60 -9.75 -36.57
CA ALA A 23 5.49 -9.11 -37.55
C ALA A 23 6.03 -7.74 -37.08
N CYS A 24 5.33 -7.02 -36.22
CA CYS A 24 5.85 -5.81 -35.59
C CYS A 24 6.85 -6.06 -34.46
N ALA A 25 6.88 -7.29 -33.92
CA ALA A 25 7.85 -7.70 -32.90
C ALA A 25 9.19 -8.18 -33.49
N SER A 26 9.29 -8.36 -34.80
CA SER A 26 10.47 -8.95 -35.45
C SER A 26 11.36 -7.98 -36.25
N SER A 27 11.15 -6.67 -36.16
CA SER A 27 11.94 -5.69 -36.94
C SER A 27 12.57 -4.57 -36.13
N SER A 28 12.93 -4.81 -34.88
CA SER A 28 13.90 -3.97 -34.19
C SER A 28 14.94 -4.91 -33.56
N ASN A 29 16.12 -4.95 -34.14
CA ASN A 29 17.34 -5.40 -33.47
C ASN A 29 17.63 -4.44 -32.32
N SER A 30 16.89 -4.58 -31.21
CA SER A 30 17.32 -4.23 -29.88
C SER A 30 17.36 -5.54 -29.11
N ASP A 31 18.55 -5.97 -28.74
CA ASP A 31 18.81 -7.02 -27.76
C ASP A 31 18.11 -6.67 -26.44
N GLY A 32 16.83 -6.84 -26.38
CA GLY A 32 15.97 -6.81 -25.25
C GLY A 32 15.18 -8.10 -25.25
N GLY A 33 15.89 -9.22 -25.01
CA GLY A 33 15.26 -10.51 -24.84
C GLY A 33 14.18 -10.39 -23.77
N SER A 34 12.95 -10.77 -24.11
CA SER A 34 12.01 -11.23 -23.12
C SER A 34 12.55 -12.57 -22.57
N GLU A 35 13.66 -12.51 -21.86
CA GLU A 35 14.04 -13.57 -20.95
C GLU A 35 12.83 -13.77 -20.04
N ASN A 36 12.40 -15.01 -19.88
CA ASN A 36 11.46 -15.42 -18.85
C ASN A 36 11.94 -14.82 -17.53
N LEU A 37 11.41 -13.66 -17.17
CA LEU A 37 11.72 -12.97 -15.92
C LEU A 37 11.28 -13.92 -14.81
N LYS A 38 12.23 -14.70 -14.29
CA LYS A 38 11.98 -15.50 -13.12
C LYS A 38 11.75 -14.52 -11.98
N GLN A 39 10.60 -14.59 -11.38
CA GLN A 39 10.29 -13.88 -10.16
C GLN A 39 11.40 -14.13 -9.14
N ALA A 40 12.16 -13.10 -8.79
CA ALA A 40 13.24 -13.21 -7.82
C ALA A 40 12.66 -12.99 -6.41
N VAL A 41 11.86 -13.96 -5.94
CA VAL A 41 11.38 -13.97 -4.56
C VAL A 41 12.40 -14.70 -3.72
N ASN A 42 13.11 -13.96 -2.86
CA ASN A 42 14.04 -14.53 -1.92
C ASN A 42 13.34 -14.77 -0.58
N VAL A 43 12.64 -15.88 -0.47
CA VAL A 43 12.02 -16.29 0.79
C VAL A 43 13.11 -16.89 1.69
N VAL A 44 13.43 -16.19 2.76
CA VAL A 44 14.35 -16.66 3.79
C VAL A 44 13.57 -16.96 5.07
N ALA A 45 13.74 -18.15 5.62
CA ALA A 45 13.14 -18.50 6.89
C ALA A 45 13.63 -17.55 8.00
N ARG A 46 12.72 -17.13 8.89
CA ARG A 46 13.00 -16.12 9.91
C ARG A 46 14.23 -16.44 10.76
N ASP A 47 14.44 -17.72 11.10
CA ASP A 47 15.59 -18.20 11.89
C ASP A 47 16.94 -18.07 11.16
N LYS A 48 16.92 -17.77 9.87
CA LYS A 48 18.11 -17.53 9.02
C LYS A 48 18.36 -16.06 8.77
N VAL A 49 17.40 -15.19 9.14
CA VAL A 49 17.57 -13.75 9.01
C VAL A 49 18.40 -13.22 10.18
N LYS A 50 19.36 -12.34 9.87
CA LYS A 50 20.22 -11.72 10.88
C LYS A 50 19.38 -10.85 11.82
N ASP A 51 19.61 -10.97 13.12
CA ASP A 51 19.05 -10.07 14.14
C ASP A 51 19.92 -8.83 14.31
N GLY A 52 19.29 -7.69 14.55
CA GLY A 52 19.93 -6.40 14.73
C GLY A 52 20.23 -5.65 13.42
N GLY A 53 20.79 -4.46 13.59
CA GLY A 53 21.21 -3.60 12.50
C GLY A 53 20.18 -2.54 12.12
N GLU A 54 20.58 -1.69 11.17
CA GLU A 54 19.80 -0.58 10.65
C GLU A 54 19.48 -0.80 9.18
N LEU A 55 18.27 -0.44 8.76
CA LEU A 55 17.86 -0.37 7.37
C LEU A 55 17.62 1.08 6.99
N LYS A 56 18.23 1.54 5.89
CA LYS A 56 18.19 2.93 5.45
C LYS A 56 17.50 3.04 4.10
N PHE A 57 16.47 3.88 4.04
CA PHE A 57 15.70 4.19 2.83
C PHE A 57 15.88 5.64 2.40
N ALA A 58 15.79 5.90 1.10
CA ALA A 58 15.55 7.21 0.56
C ALA A 58 14.04 7.52 0.54
N LEU A 59 13.70 8.78 0.73
CA LEU A 59 12.42 9.38 0.37
C LEU A 59 12.69 10.42 -0.73
N SER A 60 11.78 10.55 -1.68
CA SER A 60 11.92 11.51 -2.78
C SER A 60 11.46 12.91 -2.38
N ASP A 61 10.46 12.98 -1.50
CA ASP A 61 9.80 14.22 -1.10
C ASP A 61 9.72 14.39 0.42
N PRO A 62 9.75 15.63 0.93
CA PRO A 62 9.46 15.95 2.31
C PRO A 62 8.03 15.54 2.70
N ILE A 63 7.84 15.17 3.96
CA ILE A 63 6.52 14.82 4.48
C ILE A 63 5.70 16.10 4.68
N ALA A 64 4.73 16.33 3.82
CA ALA A 64 3.86 17.49 3.88
C ALA A 64 2.76 17.38 4.95
N ASN A 65 2.23 16.17 5.16
CA ASN A 65 1.22 15.87 6.18
C ASN A 65 1.40 14.41 6.62
N TRP A 66 1.36 14.15 7.92
CA TRP A 66 1.52 12.79 8.46
C TRP A 66 0.25 11.93 8.39
N ASN A 67 -0.89 12.49 8.02
CA ASN A 67 -2.10 11.72 7.74
C ASN A 67 -2.13 11.29 6.27
N ASN A 68 -1.70 10.08 5.96
CA ASN A 68 -1.64 9.57 4.59
C ASN A 68 -3.02 9.38 3.93
N SER A 69 -4.09 9.54 4.68
CA SER A 69 -5.47 9.48 4.15
C SER A 69 -5.96 10.81 3.60
N THR A 70 -5.25 11.92 3.85
CA THR A 70 -5.59 13.25 3.32
C THR A 70 -4.95 13.50 1.96
N VAL A 71 -5.48 14.47 1.21
CA VAL A 71 -4.93 14.89 -0.10
C VAL A 71 -3.45 15.24 0.01
N ASP A 72 -3.06 16.03 1.02
CA ASP A 72 -1.67 16.49 1.19
C ASP A 72 -0.74 15.41 1.77
N GLY A 73 -1.28 14.39 2.42
CA GLY A 73 -0.52 13.29 3.01
C GLY A 73 -0.46 12.05 2.13
N ASN A 74 -1.22 11.98 1.04
CA ASN A 74 -1.27 10.80 0.17
C ASN A 74 -0.03 10.70 -0.73
N GLY A 75 1.14 10.57 -0.13
CA GLY A 75 2.43 10.40 -0.81
C GLY A 75 2.93 8.96 -0.74
N VAL A 76 3.61 8.51 -1.80
CA VAL A 76 4.25 7.19 -1.84
C VAL A 76 5.27 7.06 -0.71
N ASP A 77 6.04 8.09 -0.47
CA ASP A 77 7.09 8.12 0.56
C ASP A 77 6.54 7.94 1.97
N LEU A 78 5.46 8.64 2.30
CA LEU A 78 4.81 8.47 3.59
C LEU A 78 4.23 7.05 3.74
N LYS A 79 3.73 6.46 2.65
CA LYS A 79 3.25 5.08 2.66
C LYS A 79 4.35 4.08 2.98
N ASN A 80 5.59 4.33 2.55
CA ASN A 80 6.73 3.50 2.91
C ASN A 80 6.98 3.49 4.43
N ILE A 81 6.83 4.63 5.10
CA ILE A 81 6.90 4.71 6.57
C ILE A 81 5.72 3.97 7.19
N TYR A 82 4.51 4.17 6.66
CA TYR A 82 3.28 3.54 7.16
C TYR A 82 3.32 2.01 7.11
N ASN A 83 4.02 1.40 6.16
CA ASN A 83 4.20 -0.05 6.09
C ASN A 83 4.87 -0.63 7.35
N PHE A 84 5.59 0.17 8.12
CA PHE A 84 6.24 -0.24 9.37
C PHE A 84 5.43 0.08 10.62
N VAL A 85 4.64 1.15 10.60
CA VAL A 85 4.01 1.70 11.80
C VAL A 85 2.50 1.52 11.87
N SER A 86 1.84 1.30 10.73
CA SER A 86 0.38 1.20 10.66
C SER A 86 -0.13 -0.24 10.68
N PRO A 87 -1.39 -0.47 11.06
CA PRO A 87 -1.98 -1.79 10.95
C PRO A 87 -2.13 -2.21 9.49
N GLY A 88 -1.66 -3.41 9.17
CA GLY A 88 -1.87 -4.06 7.87
C GLY A 88 -2.83 -5.23 8.02
N PHE A 89 -4.13 -5.03 7.78
CA PHE A 89 -5.15 -6.08 7.96
C PHE A 89 -5.06 -7.18 6.92
N PHE A 90 -4.52 -6.86 5.75
CA PHE A 90 -4.27 -7.80 4.66
C PHE A 90 -2.85 -7.64 4.13
N GLU A 91 -2.29 -8.74 3.69
CA GLU A 91 -1.02 -8.83 2.98
C GLU A 91 -1.30 -9.36 1.58
N TYR A 92 -0.51 -8.93 0.60
CA TYR A 92 -0.62 -9.41 -0.78
C TYR A 92 0.53 -10.37 -1.05
N ASP A 93 0.19 -11.55 -1.58
CA ASP A 93 1.20 -12.50 -2.00
C ASP A 93 1.82 -12.12 -3.36
N ASP A 94 2.74 -12.96 -3.84
CA ASP A 94 3.44 -12.77 -5.12
C ASP A 94 2.54 -12.85 -6.36
N LYS A 95 1.27 -13.24 -6.19
CA LYS A 95 0.24 -13.25 -7.24
C LYS A 95 -0.71 -12.07 -7.13
N GLY A 96 -0.54 -11.23 -6.10
CA GLY A 96 -1.43 -10.12 -5.80
C GLY A 96 -2.73 -10.54 -5.11
N GLU A 97 -2.80 -11.75 -4.56
CA GLU A 97 -3.97 -12.19 -3.79
C GLU A 97 -3.89 -11.64 -2.36
N ALA A 98 -4.97 -10.99 -1.93
CA ALA A 98 -5.08 -10.47 -0.57
C ALA A 98 -5.30 -11.60 0.43
N LYS A 99 -4.46 -11.67 1.47
CA LYS A 99 -4.56 -12.65 2.55
C LYS A 99 -4.71 -11.93 3.90
N PRO A 100 -5.62 -12.37 4.78
CA PRO A 100 -5.73 -11.79 6.10
C PRO A 100 -4.40 -11.90 6.86
N ASN A 101 -3.95 -10.79 7.45
CA ASN A 101 -2.80 -10.80 8.36
C ASN A 101 -3.25 -11.30 9.73
N PRO A 102 -2.76 -12.46 10.20
CA PRO A 102 -3.24 -13.06 11.46
C PRO A 102 -2.94 -12.22 12.70
N ASN A 103 -2.03 -11.26 12.61
CA ASN A 103 -1.81 -10.31 13.71
C ASN A 103 -3.01 -9.39 13.93
N PHE A 104 -3.78 -9.09 12.89
CA PHE A 104 -4.93 -8.18 12.96
C PHE A 104 -6.27 -8.87 12.73
N VAL A 105 -6.31 -9.90 11.88
CA VAL A 105 -7.53 -10.56 11.45
C VAL A 105 -7.39 -12.07 11.58
N THR A 106 -8.24 -12.68 12.37
CA THR A 106 -8.22 -14.13 12.61
C THR A 106 -9.12 -14.91 11.67
N LYS A 107 -10.16 -14.26 11.13
CA LYS A 107 -11.08 -14.84 10.16
C LYS A 107 -11.69 -13.78 9.26
N VAL A 108 -11.83 -14.10 7.99
CA VAL A 108 -12.64 -13.35 7.03
C VAL A 108 -13.54 -14.34 6.29
N GLU A 109 -14.77 -13.94 6.06
CA GLU A 109 -15.73 -14.69 5.28
C GLU A 109 -16.55 -13.71 4.44
N ASP A 110 -16.51 -13.88 3.12
CA ASP A 110 -17.32 -13.11 2.21
C ASP A 110 -18.37 -14.01 1.54
N VAL A 111 -19.57 -13.48 1.39
CA VAL A 111 -20.71 -14.16 0.78
C VAL A 111 -21.40 -13.20 -0.17
N THR A 112 -21.51 -13.60 -1.43
CA THR A 112 -22.36 -12.91 -2.39
C THR A 112 -23.66 -13.68 -2.58
N LYS A 113 -24.78 -13.09 -2.16
CA LYS A 113 -26.10 -13.68 -2.27
C LYS A 113 -27.09 -12.62 -2.76
N ASP A 114 -28.01 -13.03 -3.64
CA ASP A 114 -29.05 -12.18 -4.22
C ASP A 114 -28.49 -10.86 -4.81
N GLY A 115 -27.30 -10.93 -5.41
CA GLY A 115 -26.62 -9.82 -6.05
C GLY A 115 -25.96 -8.83 -5.07
N LYS A 116 -25.82 -9.15 -3.79
CA LYS A 116 -25.17 -8.33 -2.76
C LYS A 116 -24.05 -9.08 -2.08
N THR A 117 -22.94 -8.41 -1.84
CA THR A 117 -21.80 -8.94 -1.07
C THR A 117 -21.94 -8.57 0.41
N THR A 118 -21.65 -9.52 1.27
CA THR A 118 -21.51 -9.31 2.72
C THR A 118 -20.17 -9.86 3.15
N VAL A 119 -19.39 -9.09 3.89
CA VAL A 119 -18.09 -9.51 4.43
C VAL A 119 -18.16 -9.50 5.95
N THR A 120 -17.78 -10.59 6.57
CA THR A 120 -17.62 -10.72 8.02
C THR A 120 -16.14 -10.87 8.36
N MET A 121 -15.62 -9.97 9.18
CA MET A 121 -14.22 -9.96 9.61
C MET A 121 -14.15 -10.10 11.13
N VAL A 122 -13.33 -11.05 11.60
CA VAL A 122 -13.05 -11.25 13.03
C VAL A 122 -11.65 -10.72 13.32
N LEU A 123 -11.59 -9.68 14.13
CA LEU A 123 -10.35 -9.03 14.55
C LEU A 123 -9.61 -9.89 15.58
N ASN A 124 -8.29 -9.81 15.57
CA ASN A 124 -7.47 -10.45 16.59
C ASN A 124 -7.66 -9.70 17.94
N PRO A 125 -8.08 -10.39 19.02
CA PRO A 125 -8.29 -9.75 20.32
C PRO A 125 -7.02 -9.18 20.95
N LYS A 126 -5.83 -9.55 20.44
CA LYS A 126 -4.56 -8.96 20.86
C LYS A 126 -4.26 -7.64 20.16
N ALA A 127 -4.91 -7.36 19.01
CA ALA A 127 -4.63 -6.19 18.21
C ALA A 127 -5.02 -4.89 18.94
N LYS A 128 -4.06 -4.01 19.14
CA LYS A 128 -4.23 -2.75 19.88
C LYS A 128 -3.55 -1.59 19.16
N TRP A 129 -4.16 -0.45 19.19
CA TRP A 129 -3.47 0.81 18.92
C TRP A 129 -2.36 1.03 19.96
N ASN A 130 -1.35 1.82 19.60
CA ASN A 130 -0.26 2.14 20.53
C ASN A 130 -0.73 2.94 21.77
N SER A 131 -1.92 3.54 21.72
CA SER A 131 -2.61 4.08 22.91
C SER A 131 -2.92 3.00 23.97
N GLY A 132 -2.86 1.72 23.61
CA GLY A 132 -3.27 0.58 24.43
C GLY A 132 -4.73 0.16 24.24
N ARG A 133 -5.54 0.95 23.51
CA ARG A 133 -6.92 0.61 23.19
C ARG A 133 -6.97 -0.51 22.14
N GLN A 134 -7.87 -1.46 22.34
CA GLN A 134 -8.11 -2.53 21.37
C GLN A 134 -8.63 -1.96 20.04
N ILE A 135 -8.13 -2.48 18.92
CA ILE A 135 -8.70 -2.25 17.60
C ILE A 135 -10.05 -2.97 17.55
N SER A 136 -11.09 -2.28 17.17
CA SER A 136 -12.47 -2.76 17.31
C SER A 136 -13.33 -2.40 16.10
N PRO A 137 -14.52 -3.01 15.95
CA PRO A 137 -15.50 -2.63 14.94
C PRO A 137 -15.88 -1.15 14.96
N ASP A 138 -15.80 -0.49 16.13
CA ASP A 138 -16.11 0.93 16.25
C ASP A 138 -15.15 1.82 15.44
N ASP A 139 -13.90 1.37 15.23
CA ASP A 139 -12.91 2.07 14.38
C ASP A 139 -13.35 2.04 12.91
N PHE A 140 -13.78 0.87 12.42
CA PHE A 140 -14.27 0.71 11.06
C PHE A 140 -15.57 1.53 10.82
N ILE A 141 -16.49 1.49 11.77
CA ILE A 141 -17.75 2.26 11.70
C ILE A 141 -17.43 3.76 11.62
N ALA A 142 -16.53 4.24 12.48
CA ALA A 142 -16.14 5.65 12.50
C ALA A 142 -15.42 6.06 11.20
N THR A 143 -14.47 5.25 10.73
CA THR A 143 -13.74 5.51 9.48
C THR A 143 -14.67 5.58 8.29
N ILE A 144 -15.56 4.58 8.11
CA ILE A 144 -16.49 4.56 6.96
C ILE A 144 -17.52 5.68 7.04
N LYS A 145 -17.98 6.04 8.23
CA LYS A 145 -18.89 7.17 8.40
C LYS A 145 -18.27 8.49 7.93
N CYS A 146 -17.00 8.74 8.25
CA CYS A 146 -16.36 10.00 7.88
C CYS A 146 -16.00 10.07 6.39
N THR A 147 -15.89 8.94 5.65
CA THR A 147 -15.71 8.97 4.19
C THR A 147 -16.96 9.50 3.45
N GLN A 148 -18.10 9.52 4.10
CA GLN A 148 -19.36 10.02 3.56
C GLN A 148 -19.61 11.51 3.87
N ASP A 149 -18.75 12.15 4.65
CA ASP A 149 -18.83 13.56 5.01
C ASP A 149 -17.76 14.37 4.26
N GLN A 150 -18.20 15.29 3.40
CA GLN A 150 -17.36 16.13 2.57
C GLN A 150 -16.44 17.09 3.34
N ASN A 151 -16.67 17.30 4.64
CA ASN A 151 -15.77 18.10 5.47
C ASN A 151 -14.44 17.39 5.78
N TYR A 152 -14.39 16.06 5.62
CA TYR A 152 -13.16 15.29 5.74
C TYR A 152 -12.44 15.27 4.39
N LEU A 153 -11.24 15.82 4.34
CA LEU A 153 -10.45 15.99 3.10
C LEU A 153 -9.69 14.69 2.74
N TRP A 154 -10.45 13.63 2.47
CA TRP A 154 -9.90 12.36 2.00
C TRP A 154 -9.21 12.50 0.65
N ALA A 155 -8.07 11.82 0.49
CA ALA A 155 -7.39 11.72 -0.81
C ALA A 155 -8.24 10.98 -1.86
N SER A 156 -8.97 9.95 -1.44
CA SER A 156 -10.00 9.26 -2.23
C SER A 156 -11.03 8.62 -1.31
N THR A 157 -12.27 8.65 -1.76
CA THR A 157 -13.40 7.92 -1.16
C THR A 157 -14.02 6.94 -2.15
N ASP A 158 -13.29 6.60 -3.23
CA ASP A 158 -13.78 5.71 -4.27
C ASP A 158 -14.17 4.34 -3.70
N GLY A 159 -15.36 3.88 -4.05
CA GLY A 159 -15.91 2.60 -3.63
C GLY A 159 -16.55 2.59 -2.23
N TYR A 160 -16.26 3.54 -1.35
CA TYR A 160 -16.90 3.60 -0.02
C TYR A 160 -18.42 3.85 -0.11
N ASP A 161 -18.88 4.47 -1.18
CA ASP A 161 -20.30 4.64 -1.49
C ASP A 161 -21.02 3.30 -1.75
N GLN A 162 -20.27 2.23 -2.06
CA GLN A 162 -20.83 0.88 -2.23
C GLN A 162 -21.17 0.20 -0.91
N ILE A 163 -20.68 0.70 0.21
CA ILE A 163 -21.04 0.18 1.53
C ILE A 163 -22.42 0.70 1.92
N GLU A 164 -23.35 -0.24 2.10
CA GLU A 164 -24.72 0.05 2.55
C GLU A 164 -24.77 0.24 4.07
N LYS A 165 -24.07 -0.65 4.81
CA LYS A 165 -24.08 -0.68 6.27
C LYS A 165 -22.79 -1.33 6.80
N VAL A 166 -22.31 -0.84 7.93
CA VAL A 166 -21.33 -1.53 8.77
C VAL A 166 -21.96 -1.84 10.11
N GLU A 167 -21.75 -3.05 10.61
CA GLU A 167 -22.37 -3.54 11.84
C GLU A 167 -21.33 -4.10 12.78
N LYS A 168 -21.37 -3.66 14.03
CA LYS A 168 -20.68 -4.31 15.13
C LYS A 168 -21.51 -5.51 15.58
N VAL A 169 -21.02 -6.72 15.34
CA VAL A 169 -21.67 -7.96 15.79
C VAL A 169 -21.33 -8.23 17.25
N ASP A 170 -20.06 -8.08 17.61
CA ASP A 170 -19.52 -8.12 18.96
C ASP A 170 -18.28 -7.23 19.05
N ASP A 171 -17.48 -7.34 20.13
CA ASP A 171 -16.32 -6.46 20.34
C ASP A 171 -15.15 -6.71 19.38
N THR A 172 -15.15 -7.83 18.67
CA THR A 172 -14.10 -8.21 17.70
C THR A 172 -14.64 -8.47 16.31
N THR A 173 -15.95 -8.62 16.13
CA THR A 173 -16.55 -9.01 14.85
C THR A 173 -17.26 -7.83 14.21
N VAL A 174 -16.79 -7.43 13.03
CA VAL A 174 -17.40 -6.40 12.18
C VAL A 174 -17.97 -7.03 10.91
N LYS A 175 -19.13 -6.55 10.49
CA LYS A 175 -19.81 -7.00 9.28
C LYS A 175 -20.11 -5.84 8.35
N PHE A 176 -19.73 -6.01 7.09
CA PHE A 176 -19.93 -5.02 6.03
C PHE A 176 -20.98 -5.53 5.06
N TYR A 177 -21.94 -4.71 4.74
CA TYR A 177 -22.98 -4.99 3.76
C TYR A 177 -22.79 -4.06 2.56
N PHE A 178 -22.66 -4.64 1.39
CA PHE A 178 -22.51 -3.89 0.14
C PHE A 178 -23.87 -3.78 -0.59
N LYS A 179 -24.07 -2.67 -1.28
CA LYS A 179 -25.31 -2.41 -2.05
C LYS A 179 -25.49 -3.37 -3.23
N SER A 180 -24.39 -3.91 -3.75
CA SER A 180 -24.34 -4.82 -4.90
C SER A 180 -23.28 -5.89 -4.71
N ALA A 181 -23.13 -6.79 -5.68
CA ALA A 181 -21.96 -7.68 -5.76
C ALA A 181 -20.68 -6.85 -5.93
N PHE A 182 -19.79 -6.95 -4.96
CA PHE A 182 -18.56 -6.18 -4.92
C PHE A 182 -17.35 -7.10 -4.61
N PRO A 183 -16.77 -7.74 -5.62
CA PRO A 183 -15.68 -8.70 -5.43
C PRO A 183 -14.37 -8.05 -4.95
N ASP A 184 -14.18 -6.77 -5.25
CA ASP A 184 -12.97 -6.01 -4.88
C ASP A 184 -13.10 -5.32 -3.50
N TRP A 185 -13.83 -5.94 -2.57
CA TRP A 185 -14.07 -5.38 -1.24
C TRP A 185 -12.79 -5.17 -0.41
N THR A 186 -11.73 -5.93 -0.67
CA THR A 186 -10.43 -5.75 0.01
C THR A 186 -9.80 -4.40 -0.28
N SER A 187 -10.08 -3.79 -1.43
CA SER A 187 -9.56 -2.46 -1.78
C SER A 187 -10.09 -1.35 -0.85
N ILE A 188 -11.23 -1.58 -0.20
CA ILE A 188 -11.92 -0.59 0.64
C ILE A 188 -11.76 -0.88 2.12
N ILE A 189 -11.92 -2.14 2.55
CA ILE A 189 -11.94 -2.49 3.97
C ILE A 189 -10.66 -3.15 4.46
N SER A 190 -9.56 -2.99 3.72
CA SER A 190 -8.24 -3.50 4.11
C SER A 190 -7.56 -2.71 5.23
N GLY A 191 -8.17 -1.64 5.71
CA GLY A 191 -7.65 -0.81 6.79
C GLY A 191 -8.73 -0.04 7.52
N THR A 192 -8.36 0.52 8.66
CA THR A 192 -9.18 1.47 9.42
C THR A 192 -8.28 2.46 10.14
N LEU A 193 -8.82 3.61 10.49
CA LEU A 193 -8.19 4.60 11.36
C LEU A 193 -8.72 4.44 12.79
N PRO A 194 -7.96 4.81 13.82
CA PRO A 194 -8.51 4.89 15.16
C PRO A 194 -9.64 5.92 15.18
N LYS A 195 -10.74 5.61 15.85
CA LYS A 195 -11.90 6.50 15.94
C LYS A 195 -11.57 7.89 16.48
N GLU A 196 -10.50 8.00 17.26
CA GLU A 196 -9.97 9.26 17.77
C GLU A 196 -9.41 10.16 16.65
N GLN A 197 -8.81 9.57 15.62
CA GLN A 197 -8.27 10.30 14.46
C GLN A 197 -9.39 10.84 13.56
N VAL A 198 -10.53 10.19 13.54
CA VAL A 198 -11.70 10.58 12.74
C VAL A 198 -12.84 11.18 13.59
N ALA A 199 -12.54 11.59 14.83
CA ALA A 199 -13.53 12.12 15.76
C ALA A 199 -14.18 13.43 15.27
N SER A 200 -13.46 14.22 14.48
CA SER A 200 -13.98 15.40 13.79
C SER A 200 -13.16 15.68 12.52
N ALA A 201 -13.73 16.41 11.58
CA ALA A 201 -13.03 16.84 10.38
C ALA A 201 -11.77 17.66 10.71
N GLU A 202 -11.80 18.49 11.75
CA GLU A 202 -10.63 19.25 12.21
C GLU A 202 -9.49 18.31 12.62
N VAL A 203 -9.78 17.29 13.45
CA VAL A 203 -8.78 16.32 13.89
C VAL A 203 -8.24 15.51 12.71
N PHE A 204 -9.10 15.08 11.79
CA PHE A 204 -8.68 14.31 10.63
C PHE A 204 -7.81 15.13 9.66
N ASN A 205 -8.23 16.35 9.34
CA ASN A 205 -7.58 17.19 8.34
C ASN A 205 -6.26 17.79 8.87
N ASN A 206 -6.23 18.22 10.14
CA ASN A 206 -5.16 19.04 10.69
C ASN A 206 -4.40 18.42 11.86
N GLY A 207 -4.96 17.39 12.50
CA GLY A 207 -4.38 16.79 13.71
C GLY A 207 -3.00 16.17 13.52
N MET A 208 -2.65 15.82 12.29
CA MET A 208 -1.34 15.28 11.92
C MET A 208 -0.64 16.10 10.83
N ALA A 209 -1.07 17.33 10.57
CA ALA A 209 -0.49 18.16 9.50
C ALA A 209 1.00 18.49 9.71
N LYS A 210 1.46 18.61 10.94
CA LYS A 210 2.84 19.00 11.27
C LYS A 210 3.61 17.95 12.05
N THR A 211 2.93 16.97 12.64
CA THR A 211 3.55 15.97 13.51
C THR A 211 2.78 14.65 13.43
N TYR A 212 3.50 13.57 13.59
CA TYR A 212 2.90 12.25 13.74
C TYR A 212 2.29 12.05 15.13
N ASN A 213 1.37 11.09 15.23
CA ASN A 213 0.82 10.64 16.51
C ASN A 213 1.01 9.13 16.67
N ASN A 214 2.02 8.74 17.45
CA ASN A 214 2.31 7.31 17.65
C ASN A 214 1.14 6.52 18.25
N ASP A 215 0.27 7.15 19.05
CA ASP A 215 -0.88 6.47 19.66
C ASP A 215 -1.91 5.97 18.63
N TRP A 216 -1.87 6.52 17.41
CA TRP A 216 -2.76 6.18 16.31
C TRP A 216 -2.19 5.11 15.36
N TYR A 217 -1.02 4.59 15.67
CA TYR A 217 -0.39 3.49 14.93
C TYR A 217 -0.52 2.17 15.69
N ALA A 218 -0.23 1.07 15.00
CA ALA A 218 -0.36 -0.28 15.55
C ALA A 218 0.60 -1.28 14.87
N GLY A 219 1.68 -0.80 14.29
CA GLY A 219 2.65 -1.63 13.56
C GLY A 219 3.76 -2.18 14.45
N PRO A 220 4.62 -3.04 13.86
CA PRO A 220 5.78 -3.61 14.53
C PRO A 220 6.86 -2.58 14.90
N PHE A 221 6.87 -1.42 14.25
CA PHE A 221 7.73 -0.30 14.58
C PHE A 221 6.92 0.91 15.03
N LYS A 222 7.57 1.83 15.72
CA LYS A 222 7.07 3.15 16.05
C LYS A 222 8.03 4.23 15.58
N ILE A 223 7.55 5.44 15.35
CA ILE A 223 8.39 6.58 15.05
C ILE A 223 9.08 7.02 16.34
N GLU A 224 10.40 6.95 16.40
CA GLU A 224 11.20 7.43 17.49
C GLU A 224 11.39 8.94 17.38
N SER A 225 11.73 9.42 16.18
CA SER A 225 11.99 10.84 15.95
C SER A 225 11.79 11.24 14.49
N TYR A 226 11.49 12.51 14.30
CA TYR A 226 11.54 13.20 13.02
C TYR A 226 12.40 14.47 13.17
N ASN A 227 13.49 14.51 12.42
CA ASN A 227 14.32 15.70 12.31
C ASN A 227 13.91 16.47 11.06
N GLU A 228 13.07 17.48 11.22
CA GLU A 228 12.53 18.29 10.12
C GLU A 228 13.65 19.04 9.36
N ALA A 229 14.67 19.54 10.04
CA ALA A 229 15.76 20.28 9.40
C ALA A 229 16.62 19.39 8.49
N GLN A 230 16.78 18.12 8.83
CA GLN A 230 17.54 17.14 8.05
C GLN A 230 16.65 16.25 7.20
N GLN A 231 15.33 16.36 7.34
CA GLN A 231 14.33 15.50 6.70
C GLN A 231 14.61 14.01 6.93
N VAL A 232 14.83 13.65 8.20
CA VAL A 232 15.14 12.28 8.62
C VAL A 232 14.09 11.77 9.59
N VAL A 233 13.51 10.62 9.27
CA VAL A 233 12.58 9.88 10.15
C VAL A 233 13.29 8.63 10.66
N THR A 234 13.26 8.42 11.98
CA THR A 234 13.84 7.22 12.61
C THR A 234 12.74 6.39 13.23
N LEU A 235 12.72 5.11 12.90
CA LEU A 235 11.82 4.12 13.49
C LEU A 235 12.62 3.13 14.33
N VAL A 236 12.02 2.69 15.44
CA VAL A 236 12.55 1.65 16.32
C VAL A 236 11.47 0.58 16.58
N PRO A 237 11.85 -0.64 17.00
CA PRO A 237 10.88 -1.65 17.38
C PRO A 237 9.85 -1.11 18.37
N ASN A 238 8.60 -1.46 18.14
CA ASN A 238 7.49 -1.08 18.99
C ASN A 238 7.33 -2.08 20.13
N GLU A 239 7.60 -1.66 21.36
CA GLU A 239 7.49 -2.50 22.55
C GLU A 239 6.03 -2.92 22.88
N LYS A 240 5.06 -2.24 22.27
CA LYS A 240 3.62 -2.56 22.42
C LYS A 240 3.13 -3.56 21.36
N TRP A 241 3.99 -3.92 20.40
CA TRP A 241 3.67 -4.88 19.36
C TRP A 241 3.45 -6.28 19.93
N TRP A 242 2.35 -6.92 19.56
CA TRP A 242 1.92 -8.24 20.06
C TRP A 242 2.30 -9.41 19.17
N GLY A 243 2.79 -9.13 17.96
CA GLY A 243 3.27 -10.15 17.02
C GLY A 243 4.75 -10.47 17.25
N ASP A 244 5.35 -11.08 16.25
CA ASP A 244 6.78 -11.41 16.28
C ASP A 244 7.63 -10.15 16.38
N LYS A 245 8.57 -10.16 17.35
CA LYS A 245 9.50 -9.02 17.52
C LYS A 245 10.22 -8.71 16.22
N PRO A 246 10.27 -7.45 15.76
CA PRO A 246 11.12 -7.05 14.65
C PRO A 246 12.58 -7.44 14.88
N LEU A 247 13.27 -7.87 13.82
CA LEU A 247 14.67 -8.24 13.91
C LEU A 247 15.61 -7.05 13.77
N LEU A 248 15.20 -5.99 13.05
CA LEU A 248 15.98 -4.76 12.92
C LEU A 248 15.91 -3.93 14.21
N ASP A 249 17.03 -3.32 14.58
CA ASP A 249 17.10 -2.37 15.69
C ASP A 249 16.53 -1.00 15.28
N LYS A 250 16.66 -0.64 14.00
CA LYS A 250 16.32 0.68 13.50
C LYS A 250 16.00 0.67 12.01
N VAL A 251 15.06 1.55 11.61
CA VAL A 251 14.82 1.91 10.20
C VAL A 251 14.92 3.42 10.08
N THR A 252 15.71 3.90 9.14
CA THR A 252 15.91 5.33 8.89
C THR A 252 15.45 5.68 7.49
N PHE A 253 14.60 6.68 7.39
CA PHE A 253 14.19 7.29 6.13
C PHE A 253 14.80 8.69 6.04
N ARG A 254 15.38 9.00 4.88
CA ARG A 254 15.99 10.30 4.61
C ARG A 254 15.57 10.80 3.24
N VAL A 255 15.17 12.07 3.16
CA VAL A 255 14.90 12.70 1.88
C VAL A 255 16.20 12.91 1.11
N LEU A 256 16.24 12.40 -0.11
CA LEU A 256 17.32 12.53 -1.07
C LEU A 256 16.77 12.97 -2.42
N ASP A 257 17.53 13.78 -3.13
CA ASP A 257 17.22 14.03 -4.54
C ASP A 257 17.31 12.72 -5.32
N SER A 258 16.34 12.46 -6.19
CA SER A 258 16.26 11.21 -6.97
C SER A 258 17.51 10.97 -7.84
N ALA A 259 18.18 12.06 -8.29
CA ALA A 259 19.45 11.95 -9.01
C ALA A 259 20.61 11.46 -8.11
N ALA A 260 20.51 11.66 -6.80
CA ALA A 260 21.52 11.23 -5.82
C ALA A 260 21.32 9.80 -5.31
N GLU A 261 20.11 9.23 -5.41
CA GLU A 261 19.78 7.93 -4.82
C GLU A 261 20.70 6.80 -5.29
N ALA A 262 20.94 6.68 -6.61
CA ALA A 262 21.79 5.64 -7.16
C ALA A 262 23.24 5.74 -6.66
N THR A 263 23.73 6.97 -6.48
CA THR A 263 25.08 7.23 -5.94
C THR A 263 25.12 6.93 -4.44
N SER A 264 24.13 7.36 -3.67
CA SER A 264 24.01 7.06 -2.24
C SER A 264 23.90 5.55 -1.98
N PHE A 265 23.20 4.82 -2.85
CA PHE A 265 23.16 3.36 -2.80
C PHE A 265 24.55 2.74 -3.06
N SER A 266 25.25 3.20 -4.09
CA SER A 266 26.60 2.73 -4.42
C SER A 266 27.59 3.01 -3.28
N ASN A 267 27.44 4.14 -2.60
CA ASN A 267 28.24 4.55 -1.45
C ASN A 267 27.82 3.88 -0.12
N LYS A 268 26.75 3.05 -0.12
CA LYS A 268 26.20 2.40 1.07
C LYS A 268 25.60 3.39 2.10
N GLU A 269 25.19 4.58 1.64
CA GLU A 269 24.50 5.56 2.44
C GLU A 269 23.02 5.20 2.63
N ILE A 270 22.44 4.48 1.64
CA ILE A 270 21.15 3.80 1.69
C ILE A 270 21.28 2.33 1.34
N ASP A 271 20.35 1.51 1.82
CA ASP A 271 20.39 0.05 1.66
C ASP A 271 19.43 -0.46 0.59
N VAL A 272 18.44 0.34 0.21
CA VAL A 272 17.37 -0.03 -0.72
C VAL A 272 17.19 1.05 -1.78
N LEU A 273 17.04 0.63 -3.03
CA LEU A 273 16.43 1.37 -4.12
C LEU A 273 15.06 0.76 -4.35
N ASP A 274 14.01 1.41 -3.89
CA ASP A 274 12.64 0.87 -3.92
C ASP A 274 12.14 0.66 -5.35
N TYR A 275 12.45 1.62 -6.23
CA TYR A 275 12.06 1.59 -7.63
C TYR A 275 13.23 1.90 -8.56
N ILE A 276 13.62 0.91 -9.36
CA ILE A 276 14.60 1.12 -10.42
C ILE A 276 13.87 1.24 -11.76
N ILE A 277 13.74 2.48 -12.25
CA ILE A 277 13.02 2.79 -13.50
C ILE A 277 13.94 3.25 -14.63
N SER A 278 15.20 3.52 -14.30
CA SER A 278 16.22 4.00 -15.24
C SER A 278 17.22 2.88 -15.53
N ALA A 279 17.53 2.67 -16.80
CA ALA A 279 18.57 1.71 -17.19
C ALA A 279 19.96 2.07 -16.61
N ASN A 280 20.24 3.35 -16.40
CA ASN A 280 21.49 3.78 -15.78
C ASN A 280 21.52 3.42 -14.28
N THR A 281 20.45 3.69 -13.54
CA THR A 281 20.31 3.30 -12.13
C THR A 281 20.42 1.78 -11.98
N TYR A 282 19.78 1.02 -12.87
CA TYR A 282 19.88 -0.43 -12.89
C TYR A 282 21.35 -0.92 -13.05
N LYS A 283 22.08 -0.41 -14.05
CA LYS A 283 23.48 -0.75 -14.26
C LYS A 283 24.37 -0.36 -13.07
N GLN A 284 24.09 0.79 -12.46
CA GLN A 284 24.82 1.25 -11.28
C GLN A 284 24.55 0.37 -10.06
N ALA A 285 23.28 -0.03 -9.84
CA ALA A 285 22.90 -0.93 -8.76
C ALA A 285 23.57 -2.32 -8.89
N GLN A 286 23.68 -2.83 -10.11
CA GLN A 286 24.36 -4.12 -10.39
C GLN A 286 25.86 -4.12 -10.06
N GLN A 287 26.52 -2.96 -9.98
CA GLN A 287 27.93 -2.86 -9.64
C GLN A 287 28.19 -3.11 -8.14
N ARG A 288 27.16 -3.04 -7.31
CA ARG A 288 27.28 -3.26 -5.88
C ARG A 288 27.22 -4.76 -5.57
N THR A 289 28.38 -5.35 -5.23
CA THR A 289 28.56 -6.81 -5.07
C THR A 289 27.95 -7.38 -3.79
N ASP A 290 27.59 -6.52 -2.83
CA ASP A 290 26.94 -6.88 -1.55
C ASP A 290 25.42 -6.62 -1.58
N ALA A 291 24.85 -6.34 -2.75
CA ALA A 291 23.43 -6.11 -2.97
C ALA A 291 22.90 -7.03 -4.08
N GLU A 292 21.61 -7.23 -4.09
CA GLU A 292 20.87 -8.03 -5.08
C GLU A 292 19.84 -7.17 -5.78
N VAL A 293 19.84 -7.19 -7.11
CA VAL A 293 18.76 -6.58 -7.90
C VAL A 293 17.67 -7.63 -8.12
N ARG A 294 16.48 -7.33 -7.65
CA ARG A 294 15.30 -8.20 -7.79
C ARG A 294 14.33 -7.61 -8.78
N GLN A 295 13.83 -8.46 -9.66
CA GLN A 295 12.75 -8.12 -10.59
C GLN A 295 11.53 -8.95 -10.22
N ASN A 296 10.39 -8.28 -10.10
CA ASN A 296 9.13 -8.95 -9.81
C ASN A 296 7.98 -8.26 -10.53
N PHE A 297 6.91 -9.01 -10.78
CA PHE A 297 5.63 -8.43 -11.17
C PHE A 297 4.95 -7.90 -9.92
N GLY A 298 4.42 -6.68 -9.98
CA GLY A 298 3.71 -6.04 -8.90
C GLY A 298 2.34 -5.56 -9.35
N LEU A 299 1.52 -5.13 -8.39
CA LEU A 299 0.22 -4.53 -8.64
C LEU A 299 0.32 -3.07 -9.11
N GLN A 300 1.54 -2.57 -9.32
CA GLN A 300 1.77 -1.20 -9.73
C GLN A 300 1.83 -1.07 -11.24
N TRP A 301 1.29 0.02 -11.74
CA TRP A 301 1.23 0.35 -13.14
C TRP A 301 1.48 1.85 -13.32
N ARG A 302 1.89 2.24 -14.52
CA ARG A 302 2.10 3.63 -14.92
C ARG A 302 1.13 4.02 -16.00
N HIS A 303 0.67 5.25 -15.94
CA HIS A 303 -0.23 5.82 -16.94
C HIS A 303 0.09 7.30 -17.17
N PHE A 304 -0.40 7.82 -18.26
CA PHE A 304 -0.51 9.25 -18.49
C PHE A 304 -1.90 9.70 -18.07
N THR A 305 -1.97 10.65 -17.16
CA THR A 305 -3.24 11.29 -16.82
C THR A 305 -3.45 12.43 -17.82
N LEU A 306 -4.52 12.32 -18.61
CA LEU A 306 -4.87 13.33 -19.59
C LEU A 306 -5.89 14.31 -18.98
N ASN A 307 -5.66 15.61 -19.16
CA ASN A 307 -6.63 16.61 -18.74
C ASN A 307 -7.81 16.65 -19.73
N ALA A 308 -8.93 16.03 -19.35
CA ALA A 308 -10.15 16.00 -20.14
C ALA A 308 -11.18 17.07 -19.75
N SER A 309 -10.88 17.92 -18.75
CA SER A 309 -11.79 18.95 -18.25
C SER A 309 -11.63 20.30 -18.95
N SER A 310 -10.45 20.59 -19.47
CA SER A 310 -10.16 21.83 -20.17
C SER A 310 -8.90 21.68 -21.04
N GLY A 311 -8.84 22.38 -22.15
CA GLY A 311 -7.66 22.42 -23.03
C GLY A 311 -7.78 21.58 -24.29
N VAL A 312 -6.63 21.34 -24.92
CA VAL A 312 -6.54 20.64 -26.20
C VAL A 312 -6.34 19.15 -25.95
N LEU A 313 -7.39 18.38 -26.00
CA LEU A 313 -7.40 16.99 -26.43
C LEU A 313 -8.47 16.86 -27.49
#